data_7e6b5de9b915a67484dea88698e059f6
#
_entry.id   7e6b5de9b915a67484dea88698e059f6
#
_cell.length_a   1.000
_cell.length_b   1.000
_cell.length_c   1.000
_cell.angle_alpha   90.00
_cell.angle_beta   90.00
_cell.angle_gamma   90.00
#
_symmetry.space_group_name_H-M   'P 1'
#
loop_
_entity.id
_entity.type
_entity.pdbx_description
1 polymer ?
#
loop_
_entity_poly.entity_id
_entity_poly.type
_entity_poly.pdbx_seq_one_letter_code
_entity_poly.pdbx_strand_id
1 'polypeptide(L)'
;MKMQLAEVARALNIEAKEEWEDISITSVCFDSRKIESGALFIPLVAENDGHKYVEAAINGGAVATLWQEDHSENIPDSIAVLPVSDTLVALQQLGKHYLMKINPKVVAITGSNGKTTTKDMTAAVLATQFNVHKTFANFNNEIGVPMTILSMEPNTEVLVVEMGMDRYGQLDFLSKLAEPDVAVITMIGEAHIEFFGTRDHIADAKMEITHGLKEDGELVINGDEPLLTTKAKEVSQEVLTFGSLDNNDMRAMDIVSDATKTSFKVATWPEVDFTINMIGAYNVFNALAALSVGNIYHIPVDRMQKALASFDLTANRTEWLEAKNGAKILSDVYNSNPTAVKEVLYAFEQVPTEGKRIVVLGDMLELGEKAAEMHSDLAQAIDPDRIDSVYLCGELMGHLAEKLREKFDEIQIHHYQKDDLLTLTSDLKNELMPDDIVLLKASHGIHLENVVSELI
;
A
#
# COMPACT_ATOMS: atom_id res chain seq x y z
N MET A 1 -12.45 -2.46 17.55
CA MET A 1 -13.27 -3.66 17.89
C MET A 1 -14.19 -3.31 19.07
N LYS A 2 -15.45 -3.74 19.03
CA LYS A 2 -16.40 -3.55 20.16
C LYS A 2 -16.97 -4.90 20.55
N MET A 3 -16.45 -5.50 21.63
CA MET A 3 -16.83 -6.82 22.14
C MET A 3 -16.72 -6.86 23.66
N GLN A 4 -17.50 -7.73 24.31
CA GLN A 4 -17.28 -8.05 25.72
C GLN A 4 -16.06 -8.98 25.86
N LEU A 5 -15.29 -8.85 26.93
CA LEU A 5 -14.10 -9.67 27.16
C LEU A 5 -14.42 -11.17 27.20
N ALA A 6 -15.56 -11.53 27.77
CA ALA A 6 -16.03 -12.91 27.77
C ALA A 6 -16.29 -13.46 26.35
N GLU A 7 -16.71 -12.61 25.40
CA GLU A 7 -16.82 -13.00 23.99
C GLU A 7 -15.44 -13.17 23.35
N VAL A 8 -14.49 -12.31 23.66
CA VAL A 8 -13.07 -12.44 23.24
C VAL A 8 -12.51 -13.78 23.72
N ALA A 9 -12.73 -14.14 24.99
CA ALA A 9 -12.29 -15.40 25.56
C ALA A 9 -12.89 -16.60 24.79
N ARG A 10 -14.20 -16.59 24.58
CA ARG A 10 -14.89 -17.65 23.81
C ARG A 10 -14.38 -17.76 22.38
N ALA A 11 -14.10 -16.62 21.71
CA ALA A 11 -13.51 -16.60 20.36
C ALA A 11 -12.14 -17.26 20.30
N LEU A 12 -11.37 -17.22 21.40
CA LEU A 12 -10.06 -17.82 21.55
C LEU A 12 -10.10 -19.22 22.19
N ASN A 13 -11.30 -19.82 22.40
CA ASN A 13 -11.52 -21.09 23.08
C ASN A 13 -11.00 -21.11 24.53
N ILE A 14 -11.03 -19.95 25.19
CA ILE A 14 -10.70 -19.78 26.61
C ILE A 14 -11.99 -19.81 27.42
N GLU A 15 -12.01 -20.50 28.55
CA GLU A 15 -13.15 -20.49 29.46
C GLU A 15 -13.37 -19.08 30.01
N ALA A 16 -14.54 -18.50 29.70
CA ALA A 16 -14.86 -17.14 30.12
C ALA A 16 -15.18 -17.12 31.64
N LYS A 17 -14.57 -16.19 32.36
CA LYS A 17 -14.90 -15.96 33.78
C LYS A 17 -16.12 -15.06 33.88
N GLU A 18 -16.93 -15.24 34.93
CA GLU A 18 -18.15 -14.44 35.15
C GLU A 18 -17.84 -12.93 35.24
N GLU A 19 -16.74 -12.57 35.90
CA GLU A 19 -16.25 -11.20 36.01
C GLU A 19 -15.87 -10.52 34.67
N TRP A 20 -15.70 -11.29 33.60
CA TRP A 20 -15.36 -10.76 32.29
C TRP A 20 -16.58 -10.37 31.41
N GLU A 21 -17.79 -10.71 31.87
CA GLU A 21 -19.04 -10.38 31.15
C GLU A 21 -19.29 -8.86 31.12
N ASP A 22 -18.83 -8.12 32.14
CA ASP A 22 -19.02 -6.67 32.26
C ASP A 22 -17.84 -5.86 31.71
N ILE A 23 -16.73 -6.51 31.26
CA ILE A 23 -15.58 -5.83 30.71
C ILE A 23 -15.77 -5.63 29.20
N SER A 24 -15.91 -4.37 28.80
CA SER A 24 -16.04 -4.01 27.38
C SER A 24 -14.66 -3.71 26.78
N ILE A 25 -14.32 -4.39 25.69
CA ILE A 25 -13.15 -4.10 24.87
C ILE A 25 -13.58 -3.14 23.75
N THR A 26 -12.91 -1.97 23.69
CA THR A 26 -13.22 -0.90 22.73
C THR A 26 -12.22 -0.83 21.60
N SER A 27 -10.99 -1.32 21.80
CA SER A 27 -9.92 -1.36 20.78
C SER A 27 -8.99 -2.54 21.03
N VAL A 28 -8.14 -2.83 20.03
CA VAL A 28 -7.04 -3.80 20.12
C VAL A 28 -5.75 -3.08 19.78
N CYS A 29 -4.69 -3.31 20.53
CA CYS A 29 -3.41 -2.66 20.30
C CYS A 29 -2.24 -3.59 20.65
N PHE A 30 -1.18 -3.56 19.83
CA PHE A 30 0.10 -4.25 20.10
C PHE A 30 1.25 -3.26 20.40
N ASP A 31 1.02 -1.95 20.20
CA ASP A 31 2.00 -0.89 20.50
C ASP A 31 1.57 -0.15 21.79
N SER A 32 2.28 -0.41 22.90
CA SER A 32 1.97 0.16 24.21
C SER A 32 1.95 1.70 24.26
N ARG A 33 2.59 2.37 23.28
CA ARG A 33 2.60 3.84 23.14
C ARG A 33 1.32 4.42 22.56
N LYS A 34 0.47 3.56 21.96
CA LYS A 34 -0.78 3.91 21.26
C LYS A 34 -2.01 3.32 21.92
N ILE A 35 -1.89 2.87 23.17
CA ILE A 35 -3.01 2.30 23.91
C ILE A 35 -4.06 3.39 24.20
N GLU A 36 -5.32 3.01 24.01
CA GLU A 36 -6.49 3.78 24.38
C GLU A 36 -7.22 3.11 25.55
N SER A 37 -8.00 3.88 26.30
CA SER A 37 -8.80 3.32 27.41
C SER A 37 -9.79 2.26 26.92
N GLY A 38 -9.82 1.12 27.61
CA GLY A 38 -10.63 -0.04 27.23
C GLY A 38 -9.99 -0.97 26.19
N ALA A 39 -8.69 -0.80 25.92
CA ALA A 39 -7.98 -1.63 24.95
C ALA A 39 -7.72 -3.06 25.47
N LEU A 40 -7.72 -4.03 24.55
CA LEU A 40 -7.06 -5.33 24.68
C LEU A 40 -5.63 -5.17 24.18
N PHE A 41 -4.64 -5.37 25.05
CA PHE A 41 -3.23 -5.37 24.66
C PHE A 41 -2.82 -6.76 24.15
N ILE A 42 -2.12 -6.82 23.03
CA ILE A 42 -1.60 -8.05 22.43
C ILE A 42 -0.07 -7.96 22.35
N PRO A 43 0.66 -8.55 23.29
CA PRO A 43 2.12 -8.57 23.30
C PRO A 43 2.63 -9.53 22.22
N LEU A 44 2.99 -8.99 21.05
CA LEU A 44 3.59 -9.78 19.99
C LEU A 44 5.07 -10.08 20.29
N VAL A 45 5.50 -11.30 19.97
CA VAL A 45 6.89 -11.74 20.10
C VAL A 45 7.54 -11.71 18.72
N ALA A 46 8.53 -10.82 18.55
CA ALA A 46 9.35 -10.67 17.35
C ALA A 46 10.81 -10.49 17.76
N GLU A 47 11.59 -9.61 17.14
CA GLU A 47 12.93 -9.23 17.61
C GLU A 47 12.90 -8.71 19.06
N ASN A 48 11.83 -8.02 19.43
CA ASN A 48 11.54 -7.61 20.79
C ASN A 48 10.31 -8.37 21.31
N ASP A 49 10.38 -8.77 22.59
CA ASP A 49 9.27 -9.39 23.28
C ASP A 49 8.29 -8.34 23.81
N GLY A 50 7.07 -8.34 23.25
CA GLY A 50 6.00 -7.39 23.60
C GLY A 50 5.52 -7.48 25.05
N HIS A 51 5.69 -8.64 25.72
CA HIS A 51 5.29 -8.82 27.13
C HIS A 51 5.98 -7.86 28.08
N LYS A 52 7.20 -7.40 27.76
CA LYS A 52 7.95 -6.39 28.54
C LYS A 52 7.26 -5.03 28.64
N TYR A 53 6.30 -4.75 27.76
CA TYR A 53 5.61 -3.47 27.67
C TYR A 53 4.22 -3.48 28.31
N VAL A 54 3.82 -4.58 28.98
CA VAL A 54 2.47 -4.72 29.56
C VAL A 54 2.16 -3.64 30.60
N GLU A 55 3.11 -3.28 31.45
CA GLU A 55 2.95 -2.21 32.45
C GLU A 55 2.67 -0.84 31.79
N ALA A 56 3.36 -0.55 30.68
CA ALA A 56 3.11 0.65 29.90
C ALA A 56 1.71 0.63 29.27
N ALA A 57 1.26 -0.54 28.80
CA ALA A 57 -0.09 -0.73 28.25
C ALA A 57 -1.17 -0.54 29.33
N ILE A 58 -0.98 -1.08 30.54
CA ILE A 58 -1.88 -0.90 31.68
C ILE A 58 -1.99 0.59 32.04
N ASN A 59 -0.86 1.27 32.18
CA ASN A 59 -0.81 2.71 32.46
C ASN A 59 -1.47 3.55 31.34
N GLY A 60 -1.47 3.06 30.09
CA GLY A 60 -2.16 3.66 28.95
C GLY A 60 -3.67 3.42 28.92
N GLY A 61 -4.20 2.52 29.76
CA GLY A 61 -5.62 2.24 29.88
C GLY A 61 -6.07 0.89 29.30
N ALA A 62 -5.15 -0.06 29.07
CA ALA A 62 -5.52 -1.44 28.73
C ALA A 62 -6.30 -2.07 29.90
N VAL A 63 -7.38 -2.77 29.59
CA VAL A 63 -8.27 -3.45 30.55
C VAL A 63 -8.09 -4.98 30.54
N ALA A 64 -7.45 -5.48 29.50
CA ALA A 64 -7.11 -6.89 29.33
C ALA A 64 -5.85 -7.06 28.48
N THR A 65 -5.19 -8.20 28.62
CA THR A 65 -4.05 -8.60 27.77
C THR A 65 -4.15 -10.06 27.38
N LEU A 66 -3.71 -10.41 26.17
CA LEU A 66 -3.30 -11.77 25.86
C LEU A 66 -1.98 -12.06 26.55
N TRP A 67 -1.72 -13.32 26.88
CA TRP A 67 -0.47 -13.71 27.54
C TRP A 67 -0.02 -15.08 27.01
N GLN A 68 1.20 -15.16 26.53
CA GLN A 68 1.71 -16.41 26.00
C GLN A 68 2.05 -17.37 27.15
N GLU A 69 1.57 -18.62 27.07
CA GLU A 69 1.62 -19.60 28.18
C GLU A 69 3.04 -19.97 28.63
N ASP A 70 4.03 -19.86 27.75
CA ASP A 70 5.44 -20.11 28.06
C ASP A 70 6.13 -18.91 28.76
N HIS A 71 5.46 -17.75 28.87
CA HIS A 71 5.93 -16.56 29.61
C HIS A 71 5.40 -16.58 31.05
N SER A 72 6.09 -17.29 31.94
CA SER A 72 5.68 -17.44 33.34
C SER A 72 6.05 -16.28 34.27
N GLU A 73 6.85 -15.32 33.76
CA GLU A 73 7.33 -14.17 34.55
C GLU A 73 6.50 -12.91 34.28
N ASN A 74 6.36 -12.07 35.32
CA ASN A 74 5.72 -10.74 35.21
C ASN A 74 4.27 -10.76 34.69
N ILE A 75 3.51 -11.82 34.94
CA ILE A 75 2.09 -11.89 34.59
C ILE A 75 1.36 -10.81 35.41
N PRO A 76 0.64 -9.84 34.77
CA PRO A 76 -0.04 -8.80 35.50
C PRO A 76 -1.24 -9.35 36.28
N ASP A 77 -1.49 -8.77 37.45
CA ASP A 77 -2.63 -9.11 38.34
C ASP A 77 -3.70 -8.00 38.37
N SER A 78 -3.38 -6.84 37.84
CA SER A 78 -4.22 -5.63 37.87
C SER A 78 -5.26 -5.55 36.75
N ILE A 79 -5.13 -6.38 35.70
CA ILE A 79 -6.06 -6.46 34.57
C ILE A 79 -6.38 -7.93 34.23
N ALA A 80 -7.39 -8.13 33.39
CA ALA A 80 -7.72 -9.48 32.91
C ALA A 80 -6.62 -10.04 32.00
N VAL A 81 -6.20 -11.28 32.25
CA VAL A 81 -5.18 -11.99 31.46
C VAL A 81 -5.80 -13.20 30.80
N LEU A 82 -5.68 -13.28 29.47
CA LEU A 82 -6.16 -14.38 28.63
C LEU A 82 -4.94 -15.20 28.19
N PRO A 83 -4.74 -16.41 28.73
CA PRO A 83 -3.61 -17.26 28.34
C PRO A 83 -3.84 -17.84 26.93
N VAL A 84 -2.81 -17.78 26.09
CA VAL A 84 -2.82 -18.31 24.71
C VAL A 84 -1.49 -18.99 24.40
N SER A 85 -1.50 -19.96 23.51
CA SER A 85 -0.27 -20.65 23.09
C SER A 85 0.64 -19.74 22.24
N ASP A 86 0.04 -18.84 21.45
CA ASP A 86 0.74 -17.89 20.57
C ASP A 86 -0.14 -16.64 20.39
N THR A 87 0.42 -15.47 20.70
CA THR A 87 -0.32 -14.19 20.65
C THR A 87 -0.60 -13.73 19.23
N LEU A 88 0.23 -14.05 18.24
CA LEU A 88 -0.02 -13.74 16.84
C LEU A 88 -1.16 -14.60 16.28
N VAL A 89 -1.13 -15.90 16.54
CA VAL A 89 -2.21 -16.82 16.14
C VAL A 89 -3.53 -16.39 16.78
N ALA A 90 -3.51 -16.02 18.06
CA ALA A 90 -4.69 -15.52 18.77
C ALA A 90 -5.23 -14.21 18.16
N LEU A 91 -4.35 -13.27 17.76
CA LEU A 91 -4.73 -12.05 17.03
C LEU A 91 -5.47 -12.39 15.71
N GLN A 92 -4.94 -13.33 14.94
CA GLN A 92 -5.50 -13.77 13.67
C GLN A 92 -6.86 -14.47 13.86
N GLN A 93 -6.97 -15.35 14.86
CA GLN A 93 -8.21 -16.02 15.23
C GLN A 93 -9.28 -15.03 15.68
N LEU A 94 -8.91 -14.04 16.48
CA LEU A 94 -9.81 -12.98 16.92
C LEU A 94 -10.25 -12.11 15.73
N GLY A 95 -9.34 -11.79 14.81
CA GLY A 95 -9.65 -11.09 13.56
C GLY A 95 -10.69 -11.84 12.73
N LYS A 96 -10.49 -13.15 12.53
CA LYS A 96 -11.44 -14.02 11.80
C LYS A 96 -12.81 -14.04 12.48
N HIS A 97 -12.87 -14.20 13.80
CA HIS A 97 -14.11 -14.19 14.56
C HIS A 97 -14.86 -12.85 14.41
N TYR A 98 -14.12 -11.72 14.51
CA TYR A 98 -14.72 -10.39 14.38
C TYR A 98 -15.21 -10.11 12.96
N LEU A 99 -14.48 -10.56 11.93
CA LEU A 99 -14.92 -10.49 10.54
C LEU A 99 -16.28 -11.22 10.34
N MET A 100 -16.38 -12.45 10.87
CA MET A 100 -17.62 -13.22 10.79
C MET A 100 -18.78 -12.54 11.56
N LYS A 101 -18.47 -11.90 12.69
CA LYS A 101 -19.47 -11.17 13.49
C LYS A 101 -20.05 -9.95 12.76
N ILE A 102 -19.18 -9.14 12.14
CA ILE A 102 -19.59 -7.95 11.39
C ILE A 102 -20.17 -8.33 10.03
N ASN A 103 -19.59 -9.35 9.39
CA ASN A 103 -20.00 -9.91 8.10
C ASN A 103 -20.11 -8.86 6.98
N PRO A 104 -19.10 -7.99 6.79
CA PRO A 104 -19.08 -7.04 5.69
C PRO A 104 -18.84 -7.74 4.36
N LYS A 105 -19.09 -7.06 3.25
CA LYS A 105 -18.47 -7.42 1.97
C LYS A 105 -16.98 -7.11 2.02
N VAL A 106 -16.15 -7.97 1.45
CA VAL A 106 -14.69 -7.83 1.50
C VAL A 106 -14.12 -7.66 0.10
N VAL A 107 -13.37 -6.57 -0.11
CA VAL A 107 -12.59 -6.32 -1.32
C VAL A 107 -11.10 -6.40 -0.95
N ALA A 108 -10.40 -7.42 -1.45
CA ALA A 108 -8.97 -7.61 -1.21
C ALA A 108 -8.15 -7.12 -2.39
N ILE A 109 -7.08 -6.36 -2.13
CA ILE A 109 -6.26 -5.74 -3.18
C ILE A 109 -4.80 -6.08 -2.99
N THR A 110 -4.17 -6.67 -4.02
CA THR A 110 -2.73 -6.91 -4.10
C THR A 110 -2.16 -6.41 -5.43
N GLY A 111 -0.84 -6.52 -5.59
CA GLY A 111 -0.09 -6.14 -6.78
C GLY A 111 1.35 -5.77 -6.45
N SER A 112 2.21 -5.67 -7.43
CA SER A 112 3.58 -5.18 -7.23
C SER A 112 3.57 -3.68 -6.90
N ASN A 113 2.82 -2.89 -7.67
CA ASN A 113 2.60 -1.45 -7.48
C ASN A 113 1.11 -1.13 -7.49
N GLY A 114 0.72 0.06 -7.04
CA GLY A 114 -0.64 0.57 -7.12
C GLY A 114 -1.61 0.06 -6.05
N LYS A 115 -1.23 -0.88 -5.18
CA LYS A 115 -2.10 -1.43 -4.12
C LYS A 115 -2.79 -0.35 -3.29
N THR A 116 -2.01 0.52 -2.67
CA THR A 116 -2.50 1.57 -1.76
C THR A 116 -3.36 2.59 -2.49
N THR A 117 -2.93 3.04 -3.67
CA THR A 117 -3.71 3.98 -4.49
C THR A 117 -5.03 3.36 -4.93
N THR A 118 -5.02 2.11 -5.42
CA THR A 118 -6.24 1.38 -5.79
C THR A 118 -7.16 1.18 -4.58
N LYS A 119 -6.62 0.85 -3.41
CA LYS A 119 -7.36 0.76 -2.15
C LYS A 119 -8.06 2.08 -1.80
N ASP A 120 -7.34 3.20 -1.90
CA ASP A 120 -7.90 4.52 -1.58
C ASP A 120 -8.99 4.92 -2.56
N MET A 121 -8.76 4.74 -3.87
CA MET A 121 -9.77 4.99 -4.91
C MET A 121 -10.99 4.09 -4.75
N THR A 122 -10.79 2.78 -4.51
CA THR A 122 -11.88 1.81 -4.30
C THR A 122 -12.71 2.17 -3.07
N ALA A 123 -12.04 2.50 -1.96
CA ALA A 123 -12.74 2.91 -0.74
C ALA A 123 -13.55 4.20 -0.96
N ALA A 124 -13.01 5.19 -1.67
CA ALA A 124 -13.72 6.43 -1.98
C ALA A 124 -14.95 6.18 -2.88
N VAL A 125 -14.82 5.35 -3.90
CA VAL A 125 -15.93 4.94 -4.78
C VAL A 125 -17.04 4.25 -3.97
N LEU A 126 -16.70 3.25 -3.17
CA LEU A 126 -17.66 2.48 -2.38
C LEU A 126 -18.31 3.32 -1.26
N ALA A 127 -17.54 4.26 -0.66
CA ALA A 127 -18.04 5.14 0.39
C ALA A 127 -19.15 6.10 -0.07
N THR A 128 -19.38 6.24 -1.37
CA THR A 128 -20.51 7.00 -1.91
C THR A 128 -21.86 6.32 -1.63
N GLN A 129 -21.86 5.05 -1.21
CA GLN A 129 -23.07 4.26 -0.98
C GLN A 129 -23.03 3.40 0.29
N PHE A 130 -21.85 3.02 0.78
CA PHE A 130 -21.67 2.10 1.89
C PHE A 130 -20.87 2.71 3.03
N ASN A 131 -21.00 2.17 4.24
CA ASN A 131 -20.08 2.41 5.34
C ASN A 131 -18.81 1.57 5.11
N VAL A 132 -17.76 2.21 4.64
CA VAL A 132 -16.50 1.55 4.24
C VAL A 132 -15.46 1.64 5.34
N HIS A 133 -14.83 0.51 5.64
CA HIS A 133 -13.56 0.47 6.39
C HIS A 133 -12.43 0.03 5.47
N LYS A 134 -11.23 0.61 5.61
CA LYS A 134 -10.08 0.27 4.76
C LYS A 134 -8.80 0.11 5.55
N THR A 135 -7.83 -0.61 4.99
CA THR A 135 -6.48 -0.73 5.54
C THR A 135 -5.88 0.65 5.77
N PHE A 136 -5.40 0.88 6.99
CA PHE A 136 -4.65 2.07 7.38
C PHE A 136 -3.14 1.87 7.10
N ALA A 137 -2.49 2.87 6.55
CA ALA A 137 -1.05 2.86 6.23
C ALA A 137 -0.63 1.57 5.49
N ASN A 138 0.36 0.85 6.01
CA ASN A 138 0.92 -0.39 5.46
C ASN A 138 0.50 -1.64 6.24
N PHE A 139 -0.66 -1.65 6.89
CA PHE A 139 -1.16 -2.79 7.67
C PHE A 139 -1.68 -3.90 6.76
N ASN A 140 -0.79 -4.46 5.93
CA ASN A 140 -1.12 -5.36 4.83
C ASN A 140 -0.51 -6.77 4.94
N ASN A 141 0.10 -7.10 6.10
CA ASN A 141 0.71 -8.39 6.39
C ASN A 141 -0.10 -9.21 7.43
N GLU A 142 0.47 -10.31 7.94
CA GLU A 142 -0.13 -11.25 8.91
C GLU A 142 -0.48 -10.64 10.27
N ILE A 143 0.02 -9.43 10.57
CA ILE A 143 -0.37 -8.63 11.74
C ILE A 143 -1.35 -7.53 11.32
N GLY A 144 -1.04 -6.84 10.25
CA GLY A 144 -1.77 -5.65 9.81
C GLY A 144 -3.19 -5.94 9.31
N VAL A 145 -3.39 -7.05 8.58
CA VAL A 145 -4.72 -7.43 8.09
C VAL A 145 -5.66 -7.79 9.24
N PRO A 146 -5.31 -8.64 10.23
CA PRO A 146 -6.14 -8.85 11.43
C PRO A 146 -6.43 -7.55 12.19
N MET A 147 -5.42 -6.67 12.34
CA MET A 147 -5.60 -5.37 13.01
C MET A 147 -6.59 -4.47 12.25
N THR A 148 -6.51 -4.45 10.92
CA THR A 148 -7.49 -3.74 10.07
C THR A 148 -8.91 -4.30 10.30
N ILE A 149 -9.08 -5.61 10.32
CA ILE A 149 -10.36 -6.26 10.58
C ILE A 149 -10.89 -5.86 11.97
N LEU A 150 -10.04 -5.96 12.99
CA LEU A 150 -10.41 -5.65 14.38
C LEU A 150 -10.71 -4.17 14.63
N SER A 151 -10.26 -3.28 13.75
CA SER A 151 -10.55 -1.84 13.83
C SER A 151 -11.88 -1.42 13.19
N MET A 152 -12.58 -2.35 12.50
CA MET A 152 -13.92 -2.05 11.94
C MET A 152 -14.92 -1.61 13.00
N GLU A 153 -15.75 -0.63 12.63
CA GLU A 153 -16.95 -0.30 13.38
C GLU A 153 -18.07 -1.34 13.16
N PRO A 154 -18.97 -1.55 14.13
CA PRO A 154 -20.04 -2.56 14.01
C PRO A 154 -20.99 -2.36 12.82
N ASN A 155 -21.08 -1.16 12.27
CA ASN A 155 -21.91 -0.83 11.11
C ASN A 155 -21.12 -0.82 9.78
N THR A 156 -19.91 -1.38 9.75
CA THR A 156 -19.14 -1.51 8.52
C THR A 156 -19.86 -2.45 7.54
N GLU A 157 -20.11 -1.96 6.33
CA GLU A 157 -20.78 -2.71 5.27
C GLU A 157 -19.79 -3.27 4.25
N VAL A 158 -18.68 -2.57 4.02
CA VAL A 158 -17.61 -3.02 3.12
C VAL A 158 -16.24 -2.81 3.76
N LEU A 159 -15.42 -3.85 3.73
CA LEU A 159 -14.01 -3.83 4.11
C LEU A 159 -13.15 -3.83 2.85
N VAL A 160 -12.33 -2.81 2.64
CA VAL A 160 -11.32 -2.75 1.58
C VAL A 160 -9.96 -3.03 2.20
N VAL A 161 -9.42 -4.22 1.97
CA VAL A 161 -8.18 -4.68 2.60
C VAL A 161 -7.03 -4.79 1.61
N GLU A 162 -5.94 -4.10 1.90
CA GLU A 162 -4.68 -4.26 1.16
C GLU A 162 -3.93 -5.49 1.66
N MET A 163 -3.41 -6.31 0.75
CA MET A 163 -2.64 -7.51 1.06
C MET A 163 -1.28 -7.46 0.38
N GLY A 164 -0.22 -7.43 1.20
CA GLY A 164 1.18 -7.49 0.79
C GLY A 164 1.75 -8.90 0.88
N MET A 165 2.87 -9.14 0.18
CA MET A 165 3.65 -10.37 0.30
C MET A 165 5.10 -10.15 -0.12
N ASP A 166 6.02 -10.89 0.48
CA ASP A 166 7.41 -11.02 0.10
C ASP A 166 7.84 -12.50 -0.10
N ARG A 167 6.92 -13.45 0.12
CA ARG A 167 7.14 -14.90 -0.07
C ARG A 167 5.84 -15.63 -0.39
N TYR A 168 5.96 -16.84 -0.90
CA TYR A 168 4.83 -17.74 -1.13
C TYR A 168 4.09 -18.08 0.18
N GLY A 169 2.79 -18.32 0.06
CA GLY A 169 1.90 -18.69 1.15
C GLY A 169 1.35 -17.53 1.98
N GLN A 170 1.91 -16.33 1.86
CA GLN A 170 1.42 -15.18 2.62
C GLN A 170 0.07 -14.69 2.10
N LEU A 171 -0.10 -14.53 0.79
CA LEU A 171 -1.41 -14.15 0.23
C LEU A 171 -2.44 -15.28 0.36
N ASP A 172 -2.02 -16.54 0.26
CA ASP A 172 -2.88 -17.69 0.55
C ASP A 172 -3.47 -17.58 1.97
N PHE A 173 -2.61 -17.32 2.96
CA PHE A 173 -3.04 -17.14 4.34
C PHE A 173 -3.98 -15.92 4.50
N LEU A 174 -3.58 -14.75 4.01
CA LEU A 174 -4.36 -13.52 4.16
C LEU A 174 -5.72 -13.60 3.46
N SER A 175 -5.76 -14.20 2.27
CA SER A 175 -6.97 -14.40 1.50
C SER A 175 -7.95 -15.33 2.22
N LYS A 176 -7.47 -16.47 2.75
CA LYS A 176 -8.27 -17.41 3.55
C LYS A 176 -8.73 -16.81 4.89
N LEU A 177 -7.94 -15.90 5.46
CA LEU A 177 -8.35 -15.16 6.66
C LEU A 177 -9.51 -14.22 6.35
N ALA A 178 -9.43 -13.46 5.26
CA ALA A 178 -10.37 -12.39 4.92
C ALA A 178 -11.58 -12.86 4.10
N GLU A 179 -11.50 -13.98 3.37
CA GLU A 179 -12.54 -14.54 2.49
C GLU A 179 -13.19 -13.49 1.59
N PRO A 180 -12.43 -12.90 0.64
CA PRO A 180 -12.93 -11.78 -0.15
C PRO A 180 -14.13 -12.15 -1.05
N ASP A 181 -15.05 -11.19 -1.21
CA ASP A 181 -16.08 -11.20 -2.25
C ASP A 181 -15.50 -10.75 -3.59
N VAL A 182 -14.53 -9.82 -3.56
CA VAL A 182 -13.81 -9.35 -4.76
C VAL A 182 -12.31 -9.34 -4.45
N ALA A 183 -11.52 -9.93 -5.35
CA ALA A 183 -10.06 -9.86 -5.32
C ALA A 183 -9.55 -9.01 -6.49
N VAL A 184 -8.58 -8.13 -6.23
CA VAL A 184 -7.99 -7.24 -7.23
C VAL A 184 -6.48 -7.46 -7.30
N ILE A 185 -5.93 -7.67 -8.50
CA ILE A 185 -4.49 -7.67 -8.73
C ILE A 185 -4.15 -6.53 -9.69
N THR A 186 -3.46 -5.51 -9.18
CA THR A 186 -3.22 -4.26 -9.91
C THR A 186 -2.26 -4.43 -11.07
N MET A 187 -1.09 -5.04 -10.81
CA MET A 187 -0.08 -5.31 -11.83
C MET A 187 1.02 -6.24 -11.31
N ILE A 188 1.85 -6.76 -12.23
CA ILE A 188 3.06 -7.53 -11.94
C ILE A 188 4.29 -6.71 -12.32
N GLY A 189 5.13 -6.39 -11.37
CA GLY A 189 6.43 -5.73 -11.53
C GLY A 189 7.53 -6.50 -10.81
N GLU A 190 8.66 -5.83 -10.57
CA GLU A 190 9.86 -6.44 -9.98
C GLU A 190 9.93 -6.31 -8.44
N ALA A 191 8.87 -5.79 -7.77
CA ALA A 191 8.85 -5.73 -6.32
C ALA A 191 9.05 -7.12 -5.71
N HIS A 192 10.02 -7.23 -4.77
CA HIS A 192 10.41 -8.47 -4.09
C HIS A 192 11.03 -9.54 -5.00
N ILE A 193 11.53 -9.19 -6.20
CA ILE A 193 12.08 -10.15 -7.16
C ILE A 193 13.28 -10.93 -6.61
N GLU A 194 13.99 -10.38 -5.62
CA GLU A 194 15.04 -11.10 -4.89
C GLU A 194 14.57 -12.44 -4.33
N PHE A 195 13.34 -12.50 -3.80
CA PHE A 195 12.78 -13.69 -3.18
C PHE A 195 12.09 -14.66 -4.16
N PHE A 196 11.66 -14.14 -5.31
CA PHE A 196 10.91 -14.91 -6.31
C PHE A 196 11.74 -15.27 -7.55
N GLY A 197 12.82 -14.55 -7.82
CA GLY A 197 13.70 -14.74 -8.96
C GLY A 197 13.15 -14.25 -10.30
N THR A 198 11.86 -14.38 -10.57
CA THR A 198 11.21 -13.98 -11.84
C THR A 198 9.86 -13.30 -11.62
N ARG A 199 9.42 -12.49 -12.60
CA ARG A 199 8.07 -11.90 -12.61
C ARG A 199 6.97 -12.98 -12.69
N ASP A 200 7.24 -14.12 -13.34
CA ASP A 200 6.29 -15.23 -13.41
C ASP A 200 6.00 -15.81 -12.02
N HIS A 201 7.02 -16.03 -11.22
CA HIS A 201 6.86 -16.48 -9.82
C HIS A 201 6.19 -15.41 -8.94
N ILE A 202 6.43 -14.11 -9.18
CA ILE A 202 5.69 -13.04 -8.51
C ILE A 202 4.20 -13.11 -8.87
N ALA A 203 3.88 -13.38 -10.15
CA ALA A 203 2.50 -13.56 -10.58
C ALA A 203 1.85 -14.78 -9.93
N ASP A 204 2.56 -15.93 -9.81
CA ASP A 204 2.08 -17.11 -9.07
C ASP A 204 1.72 -16.76 -7.62
N ALA A 205 2.64 -16.10 -6.91
CA ALA A 205 2.42 -15.72 -5.53
C ALA A 205 1.25 -14.72 -5.38
N LYS A 206 1.05 -13.81 -6.33
CA LYS A 206 -0.09 -12.87 -6.29
C LYS A 206 -1.41 -13.55 -6.61
N MET A 207 -1.42 -14.59 -7.43
CA MET A 207 -2.62 -15.39 -7.68
C MET A 207 -3.10 -16.14 -6.45
N GLU A 208 -2.26 -16.36 -5.42
CA GLU A 208 -2.71 -16.92 -4.14
C GLU A 208 -3.86 -16.14 -3.49
N ILE A 209 -4.06 -14.86 -3.85
CA ILE A 209 -5.21 -14.08 -3.38
C ILE A 209 -6.55 -14.72 -3.73
N THR A 210 -6.59 -15.55 -4.78
CA THR A 210 -7.80 -16.26 -5.22
C THR A 210 -8.14 -17.47 -4.35
N HIS A 211 -7.20 -17.96 -3.52
CA HIS A 211 -7.41 -19.17 -2.73
C HIS A 211 -8.45 -19.02 -1.61
N GLY A 212 -8.68 -17.80 -1.14
CA GLY A 212 -9.77 -17.47 -0.20
C GLY A 212 -10.94 -16.75 -0.86
N LEU A 213 -10.87 -16.45 -2.17
CA LEU A 213 -11.96 -15.81 -2.90
C LEU A 213 -13.20 -16.71 -2.86
N LYS A 214 -14.35 -16.15 -2.49
CA LYS A 214 -15.61 -16.89 -2.40
C LYS A 214 -15.97 -17.53 -3.74
N GLU A 215 -16.77 -18.61 -3.70
CA GLU A 215 -17.18 -19.33 -4.93
C GLU A 215 -17.94 -18.44 -5.90
N ASP A 216 -18.77 -17.53 -5.37
CA ASP A 216 -19.53 -16.51 -6.11
C ASP A 216 -18.81 -15.14 -6.17
N GLY A 217 -17.52 -15.11 -5.81
CA GLY A 217 -16.70 -13.92 -5.85
C GLY A 217 -16.18 -13.60 -7.25
N GLU A 218 -15.56 -12.43 -7.39
CA GLU A 218 -15.06 -11.92 -8.67
C GLU A 218 -13.57 -11.55 -8.57
N LEU A 219 -12.79 -11.90 -9.59
CA LEU A 219 -11.39 -11.54 -9.74
C LEU A 219 -11.23 -10.40 -10.73
N VAL A 220 -10.66 -9.27 -10.30
CA VAL A 220 -10.38 -8.10 -11.13
C VAL A 220 -8.88 -8.01 -11.40
N ILE A 221 -8.45 -8.06 -12.65
CA ILE A 221 -7.02 -8.07 -13.04
C ILE A 221 -6.71 -7.06 -14.14
N ASN A 222 -5.46 -6.65 -14.21
CA ASN A 222 -4.94 -5.93 -15.37
C ASN A 222 -4.86 -6.88 -16.57
N GLY A 223 -5.72 -6.67 -17.56
CA GLY A 223 -5.78 -7.50 -18.78
C GLY A 223 -4.70 -7.16 -19.82
N ASP A 224 -3.96 -6.07 -19.64
CA ASP A 224 -2.78 -5.74 -20.44
C ASP A 224 -1.53 -6.51 -19.96
N GLU A 225 -1.60 -7.25 -18.83
CA GLU A 225 -0.51 -8.06 -18.28
C GLU A 225 -0.68 -9.54 -18.67
N PRO A 226 0.14 -10.07 -19.60
CA PRO A 226 0.01 -11.44 -20.09
C PRO A 226 0.17 -12.53 -19.03
N LEU A 227 0.97 -12.28 -17.99
CA LEU A 227 1.16 -13.21 -16.89
C LEU A 227 -0.15 -13.41 -16.11
N LEU A 228 -0.88 -12.31 -15.84
CA LEU A 228 -2.17 -12.38 -15.16
C LEU A 228 -3.24 -13.04 -16.03
N THR A 229 -3.38 -12.61 -17.28
CA THR A 229 -4.41 -13.17 -18.19
C THR A 229 -4.19 -14.65 -18.49
N THR A 230 -2.94 -15.12 -18.45
CA THR A 230 -2.63 -16.56 -18.62
C THR A 230 -3.05 -17.35 -17.38
N LYS A 231 -2.66 -16.90 -16.18
CA LYS A 231 -2.94 -17.61 -14.91
C LYS A 231 -4.41 -17.53 -14.52
N ALA A 232 -5.10 -16.46 -14.85
CA ALA A 232 -6.54 -16.29 -14.58
C ALA A 232 -7.43 -17.31 -15.32
N LYS A 233 -6.95 -17.98 -16.37
CA LYS A 233 -7.69 -19.06 -17.05
C LYS A 233 -7.95 -20.29 -16.18
N GLU A 234 -7.18 -20.45 -15.09
CA GLU A 234 -7.32 -21.56 -14.14
C GLU A 234 -8.25 -21.20 -12.96
N VAL A 235 -8.67 -19.93 -12.85
CA VAL A 235 -9.58 -19.45 -11.82
C VAL A 235 -11.01 -19.82 -12.17
N SER A 236 -11.76 -20.34 -11.20
CA SER A 236 -13.16 -20.79 -11.41
C SER A 236 -14.18 -19.66 -11.28
N GLN A 237 -13.82 -18.58 -10.57
CA GLN A 237 -14.65 -17.39 -10.37
C GLN A 237 -14.70 -16.53 -11.64
N GLU A 238 -15.65 -15.61 -11.69
CA GLU A 238 -15.73 -14.63 -12.75
C GLU A 238 -14.48 -13.74 -12.75
N VAL A 239 -13.90 -13.52 -13.94
CA VAL A 239 -12.71 -12.70 -14.13
C VAL A 239 -13.08 -11.47 -14.94
N LEU A 240 -12.88 -10.29 -14.38
CA LEU A 240 -13.03 -9.01 -15.04
C LEU A 240 -11.67 -8.38 -15.31
N THR A 241 -11.49 -7.83 -16.48
CA THR A 241 -10.23 -7.25 -16.94
C THR A 241 -10.32 -5.74 -17.08
N PHE A 242 -9.27 -5.03 -16.66
CA PHE A 242 -9.11 -3.60 -16.93
C PHE A 242 -7.78 -3.32 -17.65
N GLY A 243 -7.75 -2.25 -18.44
CA GLY A 243 -6.53 -1.87 -19.15
C GLY A 243 -6.79 -0.90 -20.30
N SER A 244 -5.83 -0.81 -21.22
CA SER A 244 -5.88 0.03 -22.42
C SER A 244 -6.21 -0.74 -23.70
N LEU A 245 -5.97 -2.05 -23.74
CA LEU A 245 -6.22 -2.90 -24.90
C LEU A 245 -7.73 -3.12 -25.11
N ASP A 246 -8.10 -3.31 -26.38
CA ASP A 246 -9.51 -3.41 -26.81
C ASP A 246 -10.30 -4.59 -26.21
N ASN A 247 -9.61 -5.60 -25.74
CA ASN A 247 -10.20 -6.81 -25.17
C ASN A 247 -10.48 -6.73 -23.67
N ASN A 248 -10.24 -5.58 -23.04
CA ASN A 248 -10.55 -5.38 -21.63
C ASN A 248 -12.02 -5.02 -21.41
N ASP A 249 -12.62 -5.55 -20.32
CA ASP A 249 -13.99 -5.24 -19.91
C ASP A 249 -14.12 -3.77 -19.47
N MET A 250 -13.12 -3.27 -18.74
CA MET A 250 -13.03 -1.87 -18.30
C MET A 250 -11.83 -1.21 -19.01
N ARG A 251 -12.08 -0.62 -20.19
CA ARG A 251 -11.02 -0.06 -21.04
C ARG A 251 -10.93 1.45 -20.93
N ALA A 252 -9.71 1.98 -20.66
CA ALA A 252 -9.42 3.40 -20.74
C ALA A 252 -9.26 3.87 -22.20
N MET A 253 -9.71 5.09 -22.45
CA MET A 253 -9.57 5.82 -23.72
C MET A 253 -9.22 7.28 -23.42
N ASP A 254 -8.65 7.97 -24.41
CA ASP A 254 -8.42 9.42 -24.40
C ASP A 254 -7.70 9.91 -23.13
N ILE A 255 -6.63 9.19 -22.73
CA ILE A 255 -5.85 9.53 -21.53
C ILE A 255 -5.03 10.79 -21.81
N VAL A 256 -5.28 11.85 -21.04
CA VAL A 256 -4.57 13.13 -21.13
C VAL A 256 -4.15 13.58 -19.73
N SER A 257 -2.84 13.72 -19.53
CA SER A 257 -2.28 14.27 -18.28
C SER A 257 -1.91 15.75 -18.45
N ASP A 258 -2.19 16.55 -17.43
CA ASP A 258 -1.66 17.90 -17.27
C ASP A 258 -0.65 17.96 -16.10
N ALA A 259 -0.36 19.15 -15.58
CA ALA A 259 0.63 19.34 -14.51
C ALA A 259 0.30 18.59 -13.20
N THR A 260 -0.97 18.35 -12.90
CA THR A 260 -1.40 17.88 -11.57
C THR A 260 -2.46 16.79 -11.60
N LYS A 261 -3.08 16.56 -12.76
CA LYS A 261 -4.20 15.64 -12.90
C LYS A 261 -4.16 14.87 -14.22
N THR A 262 -4.86 13.77 -14.27
CA THR A 262 -5.07 12.99 -15.50
C THR A 262 -6.55 12.83 -15.75
N SER A 263 -6.99 13.15 -16.97
CA SER A 263 -8.34 12.96 -17.46
C SER A 263 -8.37 11.79 -18.44
N PHE A 264 -9.45 11.03 -18.43
CA PHE A 264 -9.62 9.86 -19.31
C PHE A 264 -11.09 9.52 -19.50
N LYS A 265 -11.39 8.74 -20.51
CA LYS A 265 -12.70 8.13 -20.75
C LYS A 265 -12.63 6.62 -20.52
N VAL A 266 -13.79 6.03 -20.31
CA VAL A 266 -13.94 4.57 -20.17
C VAL A 266 -14.93 4.08 -21.23
N ALA A 267 -14.57 3.03 -21.94
CA ALA A 267 -15.38 2.51 -23.05
C ALA A 267 -16.82 2.12 -22.63
N THR A 268 -16.98 1.67 -21.38
CA THR A 268 -18.29 1.34 -20.80
C THR A 268 -19.19 2.58 -20.63
N TRP A 269 -18.60 3.77 -20.43
CA TRP A 269 -19.30 5.05 -20.25
C TRP A 269 -18.66 6.16 -21.10
N PRO A 270 -18.75 6.09 -22.44
CA PRO A 270 -17.99 6.95 -23.37
C PRO A 270 -18.32 8.43 -23.27
N GLU A 271 -19.50 8.77 -22.72
CA GLU A 271 -19.97 10.15 -22.53
C GLU A 271 -19.48 10.77 -21.19
N VAL A 272 -18.80 9.98 -20.33
CA VAL A 272 -18.34 10.44 -19.03
C VAL A 272 -16.84 10.71 -19.05
N ASP A 273 -16.45 11.95 -18.73
CA ASP A 273 -15.06 12.33 -18.56
C ASP A 273 -14.66 12.11 -17.09
N PHE A 274 -13.75 11.16 -16.83
CA PHE A 274 -13.17 10.94 -15.51
C PHE A 274 -11.91 11.77 -15.33
N THR A 275 -11.66 12.19 -14.10
CA THR A 275 -10.44 12.91 -13.73
C THR A 275 -9.94 12.41 -12.38
N ILE A 276 -8.63 12.21 -12.26
CA ILE A 276 -7.91 11.93 -11.02
C ILE A 276 -6.87 13.02 -10.78
N ASN A 277 -6.70 13.44 -9.52
CA ASN A 277 -5.72 14.46 -9.12
C ASN A 277 -4.31 13.85 -8.97
N MET A 278 -3.89 13.10 -9.97
CA MET A 278 -2.60 12.42 -10.05
C MET A 278 -2.12 12.42 -11.48
N ILE A 279 -0.80 12.45 -11.66
CA ILE A 279 -0.18 12.31 -12.97
C ILE A 279 0.07 10.84 -13.32
N GLY A 280 0.17 10.55 -14.62
CA GLY A 280 0.61 9.27 -15.17
C GLY A 280 -0.52 8.29 -15.48
N ALA A 281 -0.40 7.67 -16.66
CA ALA A 281 -1.36 6.68 -17.16
C ALA A 281 -1.51 5.45 -16.22
N TYR A 282 -0.45 5.08 -15.50
CA TYR A 282 -0.51 3.97 -14.52
C TYR A 282 -1.54 4.23 -13.40
N ASN A 283 -1.78 5.50 -13.02
CA ASN A 283 -2.82 5.85 -12.06
C ASN A 283 -4.23 5.75 -12.66
N VAL A 284 -4.36 5.88 -13.97
CA VAL A 284 -5.63 5.57 -14.66
C VAL A 284 -5.97 4.08 -14.53
N PHE A 285 -4.98 3.18 -14.60
CA PHE A 285 -5.21 1.75 -14.40
C PHE A 285 -5.65 1.43 -12.94
N ASN A 286 -5.08 2.12 -11.94
CA ASN A 286 -5.56 2.04 -10.56
C ASN A 286 -7.03 2.50 -10.44
N ALA A 287 -7.39 3.57 -11.16
CA ALA A 287 -8.77 4.07 -11.21
C ALA A 287 -9.71 3.08 -11.92
N LEU A 288 -9.28 2.45 -13.04
CA LEU A 288 -10.07 1.43 -13.72
C LEU A 288 -10.36 0.22 -12.82
N ALA A 289 -9.38 -0.24 -12.04
CA ALA A 289 -9.57 -1.29 -11.05
C ALA A 289 -10.65 -0.89 -10.02
N ALA A 290 -10.59 0.34 -9.51
CA ALA A 290 -11.59 0.88 -8.58
C ALA A 290 -12.98 1.01 -9.23
N LEU A 291 -13.05 1.46 -10.50
CA LEU A 291 -14.29 1.54 -11.27
C LEU A 291 -14.88 0.15 -11.54
N SER A 292 -14.04 -0.87 -11.80
CA SER A 292 -14.49 -2.27 -11.95
C SER A 292 -15.18 -2.74 -10.67
N VAL A 293 -14.56 -2.52 -9.51
CA VAL A 293 -15.17 -2.84 -8.20
C VAL A 293 -16.45 -2.04 -7.98
N GLY A 294 -16.45 -0.73 -8.27
CA GLY A 294 -17.67 0.09 -8.17
C GLY A 294 -18.81 -0.41 -9.04
N ASN A 295 -18.50 -0.89 -10.25
CA ASN A 295 -19.49 -1.48 -11.17
C ASN A 295 -20.05 -2.80 -10.65
N ILE A 296 -19.22 -3.68 -10.06
CA ILE A 296 -19.66 -4.91 -9.37
C ILE A 296 -20.68 -4.58 -8.27
N TYR A 297 -20.44 -3.53 -7.49
CA TYR A 297 -21.36 -3.07 -6.43
C TYR A 297 -22.47 -2.13 -6.92
N HIS A 298 -22.66 -2.00 -8.24
CA HIS A 298 -23.68 -1.18 -8.88
C HIS A 298 -23.71 0.29 -8.42
N ILE A 299 -22.53 0.86 -8.17
CA ILE A 299 -22.39 2.29 -7.86
C ILE A 299 -22.73 3.11 -9.13
N PRO A 300 -23.60 4.12 -9.05
CA PRO A 300 -23.88 5.00 -10.19
C PRO A 300 -22.62 5.70 -10.69
N VAL A 301 -22.43 5.76 -12.01
CA VAL A 301 -21.22 6.28 -12.64
C VAL A 301 -20.90 7.72 -12.25
N ASP A 302 -21.93 8.57 -12.07
CA ASP A 302 -21.74 9.96 -11.64
C ASP A 302 -21.20 10.09 -10.21
N ARG A 303 -21.50 9.11 -9.34
CA ARG A 303 -20.90 9.02 -7.99
C ARG A 303 -19.45 8.56 -8.05
N MET A 304 -19.15 7.54 -8.87
CA MET A 304 -17.79 7.06 -9.09
C MET A 304 -16.90 8.15 -9.66
N GLN A 305 -17.39 8.91 -10.67
CA GLN A 305 -16.69 10.05 -11.27
C GLN A 305 -16.31 11.11 -10.21
N LYS A 306 -17.27 11.51 -9.37
CA LYS A 306 -17.05 12.50 -8.30
C LYS A 306 -16.07 12.01 -7.25
N ALA A 307 -16.19 10.74 -6.85
CA ALA A 307 -15.30 10.13 -5.86
C ALA A 307 -13.84 10.11 -6.32
N LEU A 308 -13.58 9.72 -7.57
CA LEU A 308 -12.24 9.70 -8.15
C LEU A 308 -11.63 11.09 -8.31
N ALA A 309 -12.46 12.12 -8.52
CA ALA A 309 -11.99 13.49 -8.64
C ALA A 309 -11.57 14.14 -7.29
N SER A 310 -11.89 13.52 -6.16
CA SER A 310 -11.71 14.15 -4.83
C SER A 310 -11.35 13.18 -3.70
N PHE A 311 -10.82 11.98 -4.01
CA PHE A 311 -10.42 11.04 -2.97
C PHE A 311 -9.15 11.49 -2.23
N ASP A 312 -9.03 11.08 -0.96
CA ASP A 312 -7.85 11.31 -0.14
C ASP A 312 -6.77 10.25 -0.44
N LEU A 313 -5.63 10.72 -0.90
CA LEU A 313 -4.47 9.86 -1.19
C LEU A 313 -3.65 9.62 0.08
N THR A 314 -3.17 8.39 0.25
CA THR A 314 -2.14 8.10 1.27
C THR A 314 -0.85 8.84 0.93
N ALA A 315 -0.27 9.53 1.92
CA ALA A 315 0.94 10.33 1.79
C ALA A 315 2.11 9.57 1.15
N ASN A 316 2.99 10.31 0.48
CA ASN A 316 4.18 9.79 -0.23
C ASN A 316 3.87 8.80 -1.38
N ARG A 317 2.71 8.94 -2.03
CA ARG A 317 2.28 8.15 -3.19
C ARG A 317 1.97 9.06 -4.37
N THR A 318 2.98 9.46 -5.13
CA THR A 318 2.85 10.40 -6.26
C THR A 318 2.11 11.69 -5.83
N GLU A 319 2.47 12.20 -4.65
CA GLU A 319 1.82 13.32 -3.98
C GLU A 319 2.51 14.64 -4.36
N TRP A 320 1.72 15.64 -4.79
CA TRP A 320 2.24 16.98 -5.02
C TRP A 320 2.26 17.79 -3.73
N LEU A 321 3.44 18.31 -3.39
CA LEU A 321 3.70 19.16 -2.24
C LEU A 321 4.35 20.47 -2.73
N GLU A 322 4.36 21.49 -1.87
CA GLU A 322 5.03 22.77 -2.14
C GLU A 322 6.19 22.97 -1.16
N ALA A 323 7.36 23.26 -1.71
CA ALA A 323 8.53 23.60 -0.93
C ALA A 323 8.42 25.00 -0.32
N LYS A 324 9.18 25.28 0.76
CA LYS A 324 9.23 26.59 1.43
C LYS A 324 9.52 27.77 0.50
N ASN A 325 10.23 27.53 -0.60
CA ASN A 325 10.57 28.54 -1.59
C ASN A 325 9.55 28.65 -2.74
N GLY A 326 8.52 27.82 -2.78
CA GLY A 326 7.48 27.81 -3.82
C GLY A 326 7.68 26.75 -4.91
N ALA A 327 8.82 26.02 -4.95
CA ALA A 327 9.03 24.94 -5.89
C ALA A 327 8.02 23.80 -5.64
N LYS A 328 7.69 23.04 -6.69
CA LYS A 328 6.76 21.92 -6.57
C LYS A 328 7.51 20.59 -6.40
N ILE A 329 7.10 19.82 -5.44
CA ILE A 329 7.68 18.51 -5.10
C ILE A 329 6.68 17.42 -5.47
N LEU A 330 7.10 16.45 -6.30
CA LEU A 330 6.38 15.21 -6.49
C LEU A 330 7.01 14.14 -5.58
N SER A 331 6.34 13.84 -4.47
CA SER A 331 6.80 12.85 -3.50
C SER A 331 6.25 11.46 -3.83
N ASP A 332 7.15 10.51 -4.10
CA ASP A 332 6.84 9.09 -4.30
C ASP A 332 7.89 8.21 -3.59
N VAL A 333 8.13 8.50 -2.31
CA VAL A 333 9.27 7.97 -1.53
C VAL A 333 8.92 6.76 -0.66
N TYR A 334 7.75 6.16 -0.86
CA TYR A 334 7.36 5.01 -0.04
C TYR A 334 7.97 3.68 -0.52
N ASN A 335 8.01 3.41 -1.83
CA ASN A 335 8.60 2.20 -2.40
C ASN A 335 9.14 2.47 -3.81
N SER A 336 10.11 1.64 -4.24
CA SER A 336 10.74 1.79 -5.53
C SER A 336 11.10 0.44 -6.15
N ASN A 337 10.85 0.31 -7.45
CA ASN A 337 11.31 -0.78 -8.29
C ASN A 337 11.43 -0.28 -9.74
N PRO A 338 12.12 -1.00 -10.64
CA PRO A 338 12.40 -0.53 -12.01
C PRO A 338 11.18 -0.06 -12.78
N THR A 339 10.09 -0.83 -12.78
CA THR A 339 8.84 -0.46 -13.47
C THR A 339 8.26 0.83 -12.90
N ALA A 340 8.13 0.95 -11.57
CA ALA A 340 7.55 2.14 -10.94
C ALA A 340 8.40 3.41 -11.15
N VAL A 341 9.74 3.29 -11.17
CA VAL A 341 10.63 4.42 -11.45
C VAL A 341 10.45 4.89 -12.90
N LYS A 342 10.43 3.98 -13.86
CA LYS A 342 10.25 4.31 -15.28
C LYS A 342 8.91 4.99 -15.54
N GLU A 343 7.83 4.47 -14.96
CA GLU A 343 6.48 5.03 -15.10
C GLU A 343 6.37 6.45 -14.54
N VAL A 344 6.90 6.70 -13.34
CA VAL A 344 6.83 8.03 -12.74
C VAL A 344 7.76 9.03 -13.44
N LEU A 345 8.95 8.60 -13.88
CA LEU A 345 9.85 9.43 -14.68
C LEU A 345 9.19 9.88 -15.97
N TYR A 346 8.62 8.93 -16.72
CA TYR A 346 7.91 9.23 -17.97
C TYR A 346 6.76 10.24 -17.73
N ALA A 347 5.98 10.06 -16.67
CA ALA A 347 4.91 10.98 -16.33
C ALA A 347 5.44 12.35 -15.91
N PHE A 348 6.52 12.41 -15.13
CA PHE A 348 7.14 13.63 -14.64
C PHE A 348 7.77 14.47 -15.76
N GLU A 349 8.39 13.82 -16.74
CA GLU A 349 8.97 14.48 -17.93
C GLU A 349 7.92 15.23 -18.77
N GLN A 350 6.65 14.83 -18.70
CA GLN A 350 5.55 15.48 -19.42
C GLN A 350 4.93 16.66 -18.67
N VAL A 351 5.25 16.83 -17.36
CA VAL A 351 4.70 17.93 -16.56
C VAL A 351 5.24 19.28 -17.08
N PRO A 352 4.39 20.24 -17.48
CA PRO A 352 4.86 21.58 -17.88
C PRO A 352 5.54 22.30 -16.72
N THR A 353 6.65 22.96 -16.99
CA THR A 353 7.36 23.84 -16.04
C THR A 353 8.07 24.96 -16.78
N GLU A 354 8.14 26.14 -16.17
CA GLU A 354 8.99 27.26 -16.63
C GLU A 354 10.41 27.17 -16.03
N GLY A 355 10.57 26.39 -14.94
CA GLY A 355 11.84 26.14 -14.28
C GLY A 355 12.49 24.82 -14.69
N LYS A 356 13.46 24.38 -13.91
CA LYS A 356 14.16 23.11 -14.10
C LYS A 356 13.29 21.92 -13.66
N ARG A 357 13.57 20.75 -14.27
CA ARG A 357 13.14 19.42 -13.79
C ARG A 357 14.31 18.75 -13.10
N ILE A 358 14.14 18.50 -11.81
CA ILE A 358 15.14 17.86 -10.97
C ILE A 358 14.61 16.49 -10.54
N VAL A 359 15.46 15.47 -10.58
CA VAL A 359 15.08 14.11 -10.16
C VAL A 359 15.99 13.67 -9.02
N VAL A 360 15.41 13.18 -7.93
CA VAL A 360 16.10 12.58 -6.79
C VAL A 360 15.72 11.13 -6.70
N LEU A 361 16.65 10.23 -7.00
CA LEU A 361 16.42 8.78 -6.96
C LEU A 361 17.30 8.13 -5.89
N GLY A 362 16.68 7.29 -5.06
CA GLY A 362 17.41 6.45 -4.11
C GLY A 362 17.37 4.98 -4.50
N ASP A 363 18.25 4.18 -3.89
CA ASP A 363 18.37 2.76 -4.17
C ASP A 363 17.00 2.05 -4.16
N MET A 364 16.85 1.15 -5.13
CA MET A 364 15.77 0.18 -5.19
C MET A 364 16.23 -1.09 -4.47
N LEU A 365 15.58 -1.42 -3.35
CA LEU A 365 15.93 -2.58 -2.53
C LEU A 365 15.21 -3.85 -3.01
N GLU A 366 15.65 -5.01 -2.53
CA GLU A 366 15.06 -6.34 -2.79
C GLU A 366 15.04 -6.75 -4.28
N LEU A 367 16.06 -6.32 -5.04
CA LEU A 367 16.23 -6.68 -6.45
C LEU A 367 17.20 -7.87 -6.66
N GLY A 368 17.90 -8.33 -5.61
CA GLY A 368 18.81 -9.48 -5.65
C GLY A 368 20.02 -9.27 -6.55
N GLU A 369 20.52 -10.36 -7.17
CA GLU A 369 21.75 -10.37 -7.95
C GLU A 369 21.76 -9.41 -9.14
N LYS A 370 20.58 -9.05 -9.68
CA LYS A 370 20.46 -8.13 -10.82
C LYS A 370 20.30 -6.66 -10.41
N ALA A 371 20.42 -6.34 -9.14
CA ALA A 371 20.22 -4.98 -8.64
C ALA A 371 21.06 -3.94 -9.38
N ALA A 372 22.36 -4.20 -9.58
CA ALA A 372 23.28 -3.31 -10.30
C ALA A 372 22.86 -3.07 -11.76
N GLU A 373 22.49 -4.13 -12.48
CA GLU A 373 22.00 -4.07 -13.86
C GLU A 373 20.69 -3.26 -13.94
N MET A 374 19.74 -3.54 -13.05
CA MET A 374 18.45 -2.86 -13.02
C MET A 374 18.57 -1.37 -12.70
N HIS A 375 19.53 -0.97 -11.85
CA HIS A 375 19.83 0.45 -11.59
C HIS A 375 20.45 1.10 -12.82
N SER A 376 21.45 0.46 -13.47
CA SER A 376 22.06 0.97 -14.71
C SER A 376 21.03 1.18 -15.82
N ASP A 377 20.07 0.27 -15.97
CA ASP A 377 19.03 0.30 -17.01
C ASP A 377 18.07 1.48 -16.87
N LEU A 378 17.95 2.07 -15.68
CA LEU A 378 17.15 3.29 -15.49
C LEU A 378 17.68 4.46 -16.33
N ALA A 379 18.96 4.44 -16.71
CA ALA A 379 19.52 5.48 -17.59
C ALA A 379 18.76 5.63 -18.90
N GLN A 380 18.11 4.57 -19.39
CA GLN A 380 17.30 4.61 -20.62
C GLN A 380 16.00 5.42 -20.45
N ALA A 381 15.51 5.54 -19.21
CA ALA A 381 14.28 6.25 -18.89
C ALA A 381 14.49 7.70 -18.43
N ILE A 382 15.73 8.20 -18.40
CA ILE A 382 16.06 9.59 -18.02
C ILE A 382 16.54 10.32 -19.27
N ASP A 383 15.77 11.26 -19.77
CA ASP A 383 16.07 12.02 -20.98
C ASP A 383 16.80 13.34 -20.63
N PRO A 384 18.07 13.55 -21.09
CA PRO A 384 18.84 14.77 -20.81
C PRO A 384 18.22 16.05 -21.43
N ASP A 385 17.36 15.90 -22.45
CA ASP A 385 16.64 17.04 -23.04
C ASP A 385 15.41 17.44 -22.20
N ARG A 386 15.05 16.63 -21.18
CA ARG A 386 13.88 16.82 -20.33
C ARG A 386 14.23 17.01 -18.85
N ILE A 387 15.32 16.43 -18.39
CA ILE A 387 15.77 16.46 -16.99
C ILE A 387 17.05 17.30 -16.90
N ASP A 388 17.04 18.31 -16.05
CA ASP A 388 18.15 19.28 -15.91
C ASP A 388 19.20 18.83 -14.90
N SER A 389 18.79 18.18 -13.79
CA SER A 389 19.69 17.70 -12.74
C SER A 389 19.22 16.37 -12.15
N VAL A 390 20.15 15.48 -11.83
CA VAL A 390 19.90 14.17 -11.25
C VAL A 390 20.68 14.01 -9.95
N TYR A 391 19.95 13.83 -8.85
CA TYR A 391 20.48 13.52 -7.53
C TYR A 391 20.27 12.04 -7.23
N LEU A 392 21.30 11.33 -6.88
CA LEU A 392 21.31 9.89 -6.66
C LEU A 392 21.75 9.58 -5.24
N CYS A 393 21.02 8.72 -4.53
CA CYS A 393 21.28 8.38 -3.14
C CYS A 393 21.37 6.87 -2.95
N GLY A 394 22.52 6.40 -2.50
CA GLY A 394 22.79 4.99 -2.20
C GLY A 394 23.91 4.41 -3.06
N GLU A 395 24.38 3.23 -2.66
CA GLU A 395 25.51 2.55 -3.30
C GLU A 395 25.15 2.05 -4.71
N LEU A 396 23.95 1.45 -4.85
CA LEU A 396 23.46 0.88 -6.12
C LEU A 396 23.18 1.96 -7.17
N MET A 397 22.78 3.16 -6.75
CA MET A 397 22.61 4.31 -7.63
C MET A 397 23.94 4.78 -8.26
N GLY A 398 25.09 4.36 -7.73
CA GLY A 398 26.40 4.56 -8.37
C GLY A 398 26.48 3.96 -9.78
N HIS A 399 25.84 2.80 -10.01
CA HIS A 399 25.78 2.17 -11.34
C HIS A 399 24.95 2.99 -12.33
N LEU A 400 23.89 3.65 -11.87
CA LEU A 400 23.12 4.59 -12.68
C LEU A 400 23.95 5.85 -12.98
N ALA A 401 24.65 6.40 -11.97
CA ALA A 401 25.49 7.58 -12.15
C ALA A 401 26.57 7.36 -13.24
N GLU A 402 27.22 6.20 -13.27
CA GLU A 402 28.19 5.85 -14.30
C GLU A 402 27.56 5.88 -15.70
N LYS A 403 26.35 5.34 -15.86
CA LYS A 403 25.66 5.33 -17.14
C LYS A 403 25.16 6.71 -17.57
N LEU A 404 24.71 7.53 -16.64
CA LEU A 404 24.25 8.89 -16.95
C LEU A 404 25.38 9.81 -17.41
N ARG A 405 26.63 9.60 -16.96
CA ARG A 405 27.81 10.35 -17.44
C ARG A 405 28.09 10.16 -18.93
N GLU A 406 27.51 9.15 -19.57
CA GLU A 406 27.60 8.98 -21.03
C GLU A 406 26.74 10.00 -21.81
N LYS A 407 25.76 10.66 -21.15
CA LYS A 407 24.78 11.54 -21.81
C LYS A 407 24.44 12.84 -21.07
N PHE A 408 24.88 13.02 -19.84
CA PHE A 408 24.77 14.25 -19.05
C PHE A 408 26.14 14.85 -18.77
N ASP A 409 26.18 16.18 -18.63
CA ASP A 409 27.39 16.82 -18.10
C ASP A 409 27.59 16.44 -16.63
N GLU A 410 28.84 16.32 -16.20
CA GLU A 410 29.17 15.85 -14.83
C GLU A 410 28.60 16.77 -13.74
N ILE A 411 28.43 18.04 -14.02
CA ILE A 411 27.83 19.03 -13.10
C ILE A 411 26.33 18.79 -12.84
N GLN A 412 25.67 18.03 -13.70
CA GLN A 412 24.24 17.74 -13.59
C GLN A 412 23.95 16.46 -12.80
N ILE A 413 24.99 15.67 -12.45
CA ILE A 413 24.87 14.39 -11.77
C ILE A 413 25.50 14.49 -10.39
N HIS A 414 24.68 14.33 -9.36
CA HIS A 414 25.11 14.35 -7.96
C HIS A 414 24.87 12.97 -7.33
N HIS A 415 25.92 12.35 -6.80
CA HIS A 415 25.81 11.03 -6.18
C HIS A 415 26.26 11.08 -4.71
N TYR A 416 25.40 10.61 -3.82
CA TYR A 416 25.57 10.59 -2.37
C TYR A 416 25.40 9.18 -1.83
N GLN A 417 26.09 8.87 -0.75
CA GLN A 417 25.83 7.67 0.02
C GLN A 417 24.56 7.84 0.88
N LYS A 418 23.97 6.73 1.30
CA LYS A 418 22.75 6.75 2.13
C LYS A 418 22.92 7.60 3.41
N ASP A 419 24.10 7.61 4.00
CA ASP A 419 24.39 8.37 5.23
C ASP A 419 24.60 9.86 4.99
N ASP A 420 24.69 10.30 3.72
CA ASP A 420 24.94 11.69 3.33
C ASP A 420 23.65 12.48 2.98
N LEU A 421 22.47 12.03 3.45
CA LEU A 421 21.19 12.68 3.16
C LEU A 421 21.15 14.16 3.55
N LEU A 422 21.87 14.57 4.59
CA LEU A 422 21.95 15.98 5.00
C LEU A 422 22.66 16.83 3.96
N THR A 423 23.76 16.32 3.37
CA THR A 423 24.50 17.00 2.30
C THR A 423 23.63 17.09 1.04
N LEU A 424 23.03 15.95 0.62
CA LEU A 424 22.08 15.93 -0.50
C LEU A 424 20.99 16.99 -0.32
N THR A 425 20.38 17.05 0.87
CA THR A 425 19.30 18.00 1.18
C THR A 425 19.78 19.45 1.08
N SER A 426 20.98 19.74 1.58
CA SER A 426 21.59 21.08 1.53
C SER A 426 21.85 21.51 0.09
N ASP A 427 22.45 20.63 -0.72
CA ASP A 427 22.80 20.92 -2.11
C ASP A 427 21.53 21.10 -2.95
N LEU A 428 20.52 20.25 -2.75
CA LEU A 428 19.22 20.38 -3.41
C LEU A 428 18.52 21.68 -3.02
N LYS A 429 18.53 22.08 -1.74
CA LYS A 429 17.97 23.39 -1.28
C LYS A 429 18.67 24.58 -1.93
N ASN A 430 19.97 24.49 -2.17
CA ASN A 430 20.74 25.56 -2.79
C ASN A 430 20.47 25.68 -4.31
N GLU A 431 20.17 24.58 -4.97
CA GLU A 431 19.85 24.58 -6.42
C GLU A 431 18.40 24.93 -6.69
N LEU A 432 17.44 24.45 -5.88
CA LEU A 432 16.01 24.50 -6.13
C LEU A 432 15.46 25.93 -6.13
N MET A 433 14.89 26.37 -7.25
CA MET A 433 14.26 27.68 -7.43
C MET A 433 12.73 27.60 -7.40
N PRO A 434 12.00 28.71 -7.18
CA PRO A 434 10.54 28.71 -6.99
C PRO A 434 9.73 28.09 -8.14
N ASP A 435 10.21 28.23 -9.39
CA ASP A 435 9.51 27.73 -10.57
C ASP A 435 9.93 26.29 -10.96
N ASP A 436 10.85 25.69 -10.20
CA ASP A 436 11.34 24.34 -10.45
C ASP A 436 10.34 23.27 -9.97
N ILE A 437 10.44 22.11 -10.59
CA ILE A 437 9.76 20.91 -10.15
C ILE A 437 10.78 19.83 -9.81
N VAL A 438 10.55 19.09 -8.71
CA VAL A 438 11.44 18.01 -8.28
C VAL A 438 10.64 16.73 -7.98
N LEU A 439 11.08 15.61 -8.55
CA LEU A 439 10.60 14.28 -8.22
C LEU A 439 11.53 13.63 -7.20
N LEU A 440 11.00 13.09 -6.10
CA LEU A 440 11.76 12.24 -5.17
C LEU A 440 11.16 10.83 -5.17
N LYS A 441 12.00 9.81 -5.41
CA LYS A 441 11.59 8.41 -5.40
C LYS A 441 12.69 7.48 -4.90
N ALA A 442 12.36 6.62 -3.92
CA ALA A 442 13.25 5.60 -3.38
C ALA A 442 12.49 4.46 -2.72
N SER A 443 13.18 3.37 -2.41
CA SER A 443 12.71 2.40 -1.42
C SER A 443 12.67 3.06 -0.02
N HIS A 444 11.68 2.70 0.79
CA HIS A 444 11.47 3.30 2.12
C HIS A 444 12.73 3.26 3.02
N GLY A 445 13.50 2.18 2.93
CA GLY A 445 14.76 2.04 3.70
C GLY A 445 15.85 3.08 3.37
N ILE A 446 15.69 3.92 2.34
CA ILE A 446 16.61 5.01 2.01
C ILE A 446 16.25 6.30 2.76
N HIS A 447 14.99 6.43 3.23
CA HIS A 447 14.50 7.54 4.05
C HIS A 447 14.47 8.90 3.33
N LEU A 448 14.18 8.93 2.02
CA LEU A 448 14.01 10.20 1.29
C LEU A 448 12.81 11.04 1.77
N GLU A 449 11.88 10.48 2.54
CA GLU A 449 10.84 11.23 3.25
C GLU A 449 11.40 12.30 4.20
N ASN A 450 12.63 12.10 4.73
CA ASN A 450 13.33 13.10 5.53
C ASN A 450 13.75 14.30 4.68
N VAL A 451 14.21 14.05 3.43
CA VAL A 451 14.53 15.13 2.48
C VAL A 451 13.27 15.92 2.14
N VAL A 452 12.16 15.25 1.83
CA VAL A 452 10.85 15.89 1.59
C VAL A 452 10.47 16.79 2.77
N SER A 453 10.51 16.26 4.00
CA SER A 453 10.13 16.99 5.22
C SER A 453 10.98 18.24 5.46
N GLU A 454 12.24 18.23 5.04
CA GLU A 454 13.14 19.37 5.15
C GLU A 454 12.89 20.45 4.09
N LEU A 455 12.34 20.09 2.92
CA LEU A 455 12.03 21.01 1.83
C LEU A 455 10.71 21.77 2.05
N ILE A 456 9.71 21.10 2.66
CA ILE A 456 8.38 21.68 2.99
C ILE A 456 8.39 22.45 4.37
#